data_9f47adc2fe866c1aa5cbef4b8720ece6
#
_entry.id   9f47adc2fe866c1aa5cbef4b8720ece6
#
_cell.length_a   1.000
_cell.length_b   1.000
_cell.length_c   1.000
_cell.angle_alpha   90.00
_cell.angle_beta   90.00
_cell.angle_gamma   90.00
#
_symmetry.space_group_name_H-M   'P 1'
#
loop_
_entity.id
_entity.type
_entity.pdbx_description
1 polymer ?
#
loop_
_entity_poly.entity_id
_entity_poly.type
_entity_poly.pdbx_seq_one_letter_code
_entity_poly.pdbx_strand_id
1 'polypeptide(L)'
;MKILFSAITLLLTFSVNSQVQFGIFAGPQVTDVRYIIKGKKQESSIKIGVNVGMQMKVPFENKLSFAPSVMYNLRGYKINKFTGSAFPPDSSAIDINTSFHTIELAFLLQHDFNLEPGHFFIRFGPSLDFALFGNEKFNTINNSSVDRSMKFSFSDYGHYLASAIVQFGYEAKNGLFVYGHYNYGLTTMNNWDFGPDFGNRAAGLTIGKYFKK
;
A
#
# COMPACT_ATOMS: atom_id res chain seq x y z
N MET A 1 -7.01 20.49 24.82
CA MET A 1 -6.12 21.28 23.97
C MET A 1 -4.67 21.38 24.50
N LYS A 2 -4.41 21.65 25.78
CA LYS A 2 -3.03 21.79 26.34
C LYS A 2 -2.20 20.51 26.22
N ILE A 3 -2.77 19.32 26.36
CA ILE A 3 -2.08 18.02 26.28
C ILE A 3 -1.62 17.72 24.83
N LEU A 4 -2.41 18.09 23.83
CA LEU A 4 -2.07 17.91 22.42
C LEU A 4 -0.89 18.78 22.00
N PHE A 5 -0.83 20.02 22.51
CA PHE A 5 0.29 20.93 22.29
C PHE A 5 1.58 20.43 22.95
N SER A 6 1.51 19.86 24.16
CA SER A 6 2.67 19.26 24.84
C SER A 6 3.23 18.05 24.10
N ALA A 7 2.38 17.21 23.52
CA ALA A 7 2.81 16.05 22.75
C ALA A 7 3.51 16.46 21.44
N ILE A 8 3.01 17.52 20.77
CA ILE A 8 3.64 18.05 19.55
C ILE A 8 4.99 18.73 19.88
N THR A 9 5.08 19.42 21.01
CA THR A 9 6.34 20.06 21.44
C THR A 9 7.39 19.01 21.84
N LEU A 10 6.99 17.89 22.45
CA LEU A 10 7.89 16.79 22.78
C LEU A 10 8.47 16.09 21.55
N LEU A 11 7.71 16.04 20.45
CA LEU A 11 8.17 15.51 19.16
C LEU A 11 9.19 16.42 18.45
N LEU A 12 9.21 17.70 18.79
CA LEU A 12 10.13 18.70 18.20
C LEU A 12 11.48 18.84 18.97
N THR A 13 11.59 18.27 20.16
CA THR A 13 12.80 18.37 20.99
C THR A 13 13.83 17.26 20.76
N PHE A 14 13.57 16.30 19.88
CA PHE A 14 14.63 15.44 19.39
C PHE A 14 15.52 16.20 18.41
N SER A 15 16.29 17.14 18.94
CA SER A 15 17.49 17.69 18.29
C SER A 15 18.57 16.60 18.24
N VAL A 16 18.25 15.50 17.57
CA VAL A 16 19.25 14.51 17.21
C VAL A 16 20.05 15.16 16.08
N ASN A 17 21.37 15.19 16.18
CA ASN A 17 22.30 15.45 15.09
C ASN A 17 22.19 14.39 13.99
N SER A 18 20.99 13.93 13.71
CA SER A 18 20.65 12.96 12.70
C SER A 18 20.46 13.71 11.39
N GLN A 19 21.30 13.44 10.42
CA GLN A 19 21.14 13.96 9.07
C GLN A 19 19.91 13.28 8.44
N VAL A 20 18.74 13.89 8.63
CA VAL A 20 17.50 13.44 7.95
C VAL A 20 17.70 13.52 6.45
N GLN A 21 17.49 12.42 5.77
CA GLN A 21 17.54 12.36 4.32
C GLN A 21 16.12 12.32 3.76
N PHE A 22 15.88 13.14 2.74
CA PHE A 22 14.64 13.13 1.97
C PHE A 22 14.89 12.49 0.62
N GLY A 23 13.95 11.67 0.16
CA GLY A 23 14.06 11.02 -1.13
C GLY A 23 12.73 10.94 -1.85
N ILE A 24 12.80 10.83 -3.16
CA ILE A 24 11.66 10.51 -4.03
C ILE A 24 11.88 9.16 -4.68
N PHE A 25 10.79 8.50 -5.00
CA PHE A 25 10.86 7.18 -5.63
C PHE A 25 9.68 6.92 -6.53
N ALA A 26 9.87 6.01 -7.48
CA ALA A 26 8.81 5.48 -8.34
C ALA A 26 9.15 4.06 -8.79
N GLY A 27 8.13 3.28 -9.10
CA GLY A 27 8.34 1.93 -9.63
C GLY A 27 7.07 1.25 -10.13
N PRO A 28 7.22 0.24 -10.99
CA PRO A 28 6.15 -0.66 -11.34
C PRO A 28 5.86 -1.63 -10.20
N GLN A 29 4.61 -2.06 -10.13
CA GLN A 29 4.15 -3.10 -9.22
C GLN A 29 3.14 -4.00 -9.90
N VAL A 30 3.03 -5.24 -9.45
CA VAL A 30 1.91 -6.14 -9.73
C VAL A 30 1.02 -6.17 -8.51
N THR A 31 -0.27 -6.13 -8.73
CA THR A 31 -1.27 -6.07 -7.65
C THR A 31 -2.27 -7.19 -7.82
N ASP A 32 -2.78 -7.69 -6.72
CA ASP A 32 -3.70 -8.80 -6.64
C ASP A 32 -4.60 -8.65 -5.40
N VAL A 33 -5.54 -9.54 -5.22
CA VAL A 33 -6.45 -9.57 -4.09
C VAL A 33 -6.55 -10.97 -3.48
N ARG A 34 -6.54 -11.04 -2.16
CA ARG A 34 -7.06 -12.19 -1.44
C ARG A 34 -8.56 -11.99 -1.29
N TYR A 35 -9.36 -12.71 -2.07
CA TYR A 35 -10.82 -12.56 -2.10
C TYR A 35 -11.50 -13.86 -1.63
N ILE A 36 -12.33 -13.77 -0.60
CA ILE A 36 -12.97 -14.92 0.05
C ILE A 36 -14.48 -14.66 0.13
N ILE A 37 -15.27 -15.56 -0.42
CA ILE A 37 -16.74 -15.56 -0.31
C ILE A 37 -17.15 -16.77 0.50
N LYS A 38 -17.82 -16.58 1.65
CA LYS A 38 -18.30 -17.67 2.53
C LYS A 38 -17.24 -18.75 2.78
N GLY A 39 -16.01 -18.33 3.09
CA GLY A 39 -14.88 -19.22 3.37
C GLY A 39 -14.20 -19.82 2.12
N LYS A 40 -14.70 -19.60 0.91
CA LYS A 40 -14.08 -20.07 -0.33
C LYS A 40 -13.24 -18.98 -0.98
N LYS A 41 -11.94 -19.25 -1.14
CA LYS A 41 -11.04 -18.36 -1.86
C LYS A 41 -11.41 -18.33 -3.35
N GLN A 42 -11.47 -17.13 -3.90
CA GLN A 42 -11.70 -16.91 -5.33
C GLN A 42 -10.36 -16.85 -6.07
N GLU A 43 -10.34 -17.31 -7.31
CA GLU A 43 -9.19 -17.19 -8.19
C GLU A 43 -9.09 -15.76 -8.72
N SER A 44 -7.98 -15.11 -8.40
CA SER A 44 -7.68 -13.75 -8.85
C SER A 44 -6.53 -13.73 -9.86
N SER A 45 -6.54 -12.74 -10.71
CA SER A 45 -5.48 -12.46 -11.68
C SER A 45 -4.79 -11.15 -11.32
N ILE A 46 -3.47 -11.14 -11.49
CA ILE A 46 -2.65 -9.96 -11.24
C ILE A 46 -2.97 -8.83 -12.23
N LYS A 47 -2.81 -7.59 -11.74
CA LYS A 47 -2.83 -6.38 -12.56
C LYS A 47 -1.55 -5.60 -12.40
N ILE A 48 -1.13 -4.92 -13.45
CA ILE A 48 0.00 -4.02 -13.42
C ILE A 48 -0.46 -2.69 -12.81
N GLY A 49 0.33 -2.17 -11.90
CA GLY A 49 0.15 -0.88 -11.26
C GLY A 49 1.47 -0.12 -11.18
N VAL A 50 1.44 1.02 -10.54
CA VAL A 50 2.61 1.85 -10.29
C VAL A 50 2.55 2.42 -8.88
N ASN A 51 3.71 2.70 -8.30
CA ASN A 51 3.84 3.50 -7.10
C ASN A 51 4.76 4.70 -7.38
N VAL A 52 4.45 5.83 -6.76
CA VAL A 52 5.30 7.02 -6.78
C VAL A 52 5.13 7.77 -5.47
N GLY A 53 6.23 8.21 -4.87
CA GLY A 53 6.14 8.84 -3.57
C GLY A 53 7.42 9.52 -3.12
N MET A 54 7.37 9.95 -1.86
CA MET A 54 8.48 10.52 -1.13
C MET A 54 8.65 9.80 0.20
N GLN A 55 9.89 9.76 0.67
CA GLN A 55 10.24 9.13 1.93
C GLN A 55 11.29 9.94 2.67
N MET A 56 11.34 9.70 3.97
CA MET A 56 12.40 10.19 4.82
C MET A 56 13.21 9.00 5.33
N LYS A 57 14.49 9.25 5.67
CA LYS A 57 15.32 8.34 6.46
C LYS A 57 15.84 9.11 7.64
N VAL A 58 15.41 8.73 8.83
CA VAL A 58 15.76 9.38 10.11
C VAL A 58 16.55 8.38 10.92
N PRO A 59 17.91 8.41 10.88
CA PRO A 59 18.73 7.55 11.70
C PRO A 59 18.50 7.85 13.19
N PHE A 60 18.38 6.85 14.04
CA PHE A 60 18.21 7.03 15.48
C PHE A 60 19.16 6.15 16.32
N GLU A 61 19.62 5.04 15.78
CA GLU A 61 20.57 4.17 16.46
C GLU A 61 21.40 3.38 15.45
N ASN A 62 22.75 3.58 15.45
CA ASN A 62 23.70 2.84 14.59
C ASN A 62 23.15 2.51 13.18
N LYS A 63 22.73 1.27 13.00
CA LYS A 63 22.22 0.73 11.74
C LYS A 63 20.69 0.84 11.60
N LEU A 64 20.01 1.46 12.57
CA LEU A 64 18.56 1.59 12.57
C LEU A 64 18.12 2.99 12.19
N SER A 65 17.12 3.07 11.33
CA SER A 65 16.50 4.31 10.91
C SER A 65 14.98 4.16 10.88
N PHE A 66 14.26 5.22 11.18
CA PHE A 66 12.85 5.34 10.89
C PHE A 66 12.70 5.87 9.46
N ALA A 67 11.91 5.18 8.65
CA ALA A 67 11.77 5.47 7.22
C ALA A 67 10.29 5.67 6.83
N PRO A 68 9.64 6.75 7.29
CA PRO A 68 8.27 7.04 6.89
C PRO A 68 8.20 7.44 5.43
N SER A 69 7.09 7.07 4.78
CA SER A 69 6.85 7.45 3.39
C SER A 69 5.39 7.76 3.12
N VAL A 70 5.19 8.63 2.12
CA VAL A 70 3.88 8.93 1.53
C VAL A 70 3.96 8.57 0.06
N MET A 71 3.03 7.75 -0.41
CA MET A 71 3.04 7.32 -1.80
C MET A 71 1.65 7.25 -2.39
N TYR A 72 1.57 7.60 -3.65
CA TYR A 72 0.43 7.31 -4.49
C TYR A 72 0.61 5.94 -5.12
N ASN A 73 -0.47 5.14 -5.13
CA ASN A 73 -0.50 3.85 -5.77
C ASN A 73 -1.67 3.75 -6.76
N LEU A 74 -1.38 3.21 -7.92
CA LEU A 74 -2.38 2.63 -8.81
C LEU A 74 -2.41 1.13 -8.55
N ARG A 75 -3.55 0.61 -8.10
CA ARG A 75 -3.78 -0.80 -7.76
C ARG A 75 -5.01 -1.33 -8.50
N GLY A 76 -5.18 -2.64 -8.46
CA GLY A 76 -6.37 -3.29 -8.99
C GLY A 76 -6.27 -4.79 -8.88
N TYR A 77 -7.36 -5.45 -9.22
CA TYR A 77 -7.45 -6.90 -9.29
C TYR A 77 -8.49 -7.33 -10.30
N LYS A 78 -8.41 -8.59 -10.70
CA LYS A 78 -9.38 -9.22 -11.57
C LYS A 78 -9.77 -10.57 -11.00
N ILE A 79 -11.06 -10.85 -10.95
CA ILE A 79 -11.61 -12.18 -10.68
C ILE A 79 -12.39 -12.61 -11.90
N ASN A 80 -11.99 -13.73 -12.49
CA ASN A 80 -12.59 -14.18 -13.75
C ASN A 80 -13.95 -14.84 -13.56
N LYS A 81 -14.19 -15.40 -12.35
CA LYS A 81 -15.47 -16.04 -12.03
C LYS A 81 -15.67 -16.09 -10.51
N PHE A 82 -16.80 -15.58 -10.05
CA PHE A 82 -17.23 -15.75 -8.67
C PHE A 82 -17.90 -17.11 -8.45
N THR A 83 -17.67 -17.73 -7.32
CA THR A 83 -18.32 -18.97 -6.90
C THR A 83 -19.53 -18.74 -5.97
N GLY A 84 -19.97 -17.50 -5.83
CA GLY A 84 -21.09 -17.08 -4.99
C GLY A 84 -21.41 -15.60 -5.18
N SER A 85 -22.42 -15.12 -4.47
CA SER A 85 -22.81 -13.71 -4.50
C SER A 85 -21.67 -12.82 -3.96
N ALA A 86 -21.27 -11.81 -4.71
CA ALA A 86 -20.21 -10.86 -4.40
C ALA A 86 -20.79 -9.44 -4.28
N PHE A 87 -20.96 -8.96 -3.05
CA PHE A 87 -21.32 -7.57 -2.80
C PHE A 87 -20.38 -6.93 -1.77
N PRO A 88 -19.70 -5.81 -2.06
CA PRO A 88 -19.61 -5.16 -3.37
C PRO A 88 -18.86 -6.02 -4.40
N PRO A 89 -19.03 -5.83 -5.73
CA PRO A 89 -19.69 -4.71 -6.41
C PRO A 89 -21.22 -4.89 -6.56
N ASP A 90 -21.69 -6.14 -6.74
CA ASP A 90 -23.08 -6.44 -6.98
C ASP A 90 -23.36 -7.93 -6.69
N SER A 91 -24.51 -8.23 -6.08
CA SER A 91 -24.90 -9.62 -5.75
C SER A 91 -25.10 -10.49 -6.98
N SER A 92 -25.36 -9.90 -8.14
CA SER A 92 -25.51 -10.57 -9.43
C SER A 92 -24.22 -10.64 -10.26
N ALA A 93 -23.10 -10.06 -9.77
CA ALA A 93 -21.83 -10.08 -10.48
C ALA A 93 -21.28 -11.52 -10.60
N ILE A 94 -20.82 -11.87 -11.79
CA ILE A 94 -20.19 -13.19 -12.08
C ILE A 94 -18.66 -13.09 -12.19
N ASP A 95 -18.15 -11.91 -12.46
CA ASP A 95 -16.72 -11.58 -12.53
C ASP A 95 -16.48 -10.14 -12.05
N ILE A 96 -15.24 -9.70 -11.96
CA ILE A 96 -14.90 -8.30 -11.71
C ILE A 96 -13.50 -7.97 -12.19
N ASN A 97 -13.33 -6.74 -12.67
CA ASN A 97 -12.05 -6.12 -13.00
C ASN A 97 -12.02 -4.69 -12.44
N THR A 98 -11.17 -4.45 -11.45
CA THR A 98 -11.07 -3.14 -10.78
C THR A 98 -9.76 -2.45 -11.06
N SER A 99 -9.77 -1.13 -10.99
CA SER A 99 -8.58 -0.29 -10.86
C SER A 99 -8.91 0.84 -9.89
N PHE A 100 -8.06 1.10 -8.91
CA PHE A 100 -8.29 2.15 -7.93
C PHE A 100 -6.99 2.82 -7.50
N HIS A 101 -7.13 4.03 -7.02
CA HIS A 101 -6.07 4.95 -6.69
C HIS A 101 -6.04 5.17 -5.20
N THR A 102 -4.86 5.06 -4.57
CA THR A 102 -4.71 5.26 -3.13
C THR A 102 -3.57 6.21 -2.81
N ILE A 103 -3.69 6.89 -1.67
CA ILE A 103 -2.55 7.48 -0.96
C ILE A 103 -2.22 6.57 0.21
N GLU A 104 -0.98 6.15 0.29
CA GLU A 104 -0.47 5.26 1.34
C GLU A 104 0.52 6.00 2.22
N LEU A 105 0.32 5.90 3.53
CA LEU A 105 1.25 6.34 4.57
C LEU A 105 1.91 5.10 5.16
N ALA A 106 3.21 4.94 4.98
CA ALA A 106 3.95 3.83 5.55
C ALA A 106 4.88 4.29 6.67
N PHE A 107 4.93 3.50 7.75
CA PHE A 107 5.74 3.77 8.94
C PHE A 107 6.72 2.61 9.11
N LEU A 108 7.86 2.70 8.42
CA LEU A 108 8.81 1.60 8.31
C LEU A 108 10.02 1.80 9.22
N LEU A 109 10.48 0.70 9.81
CA LEU A 109 11.81 0.60 10.39
C LEU A 109 12.77 0.07 9.33
N GLN A 110 13.90 0.75 9.17
CA GLN A 110 14.99 0.33 8.28
C GLN A 110 16.17 -0.16 9.10
N HIS A 111 16.69 -1.31 8.73
CA HIS A 111 17.99 -1.81 9.20
C HIS A 111 18.98 -1.83 8.03
N ASP A 112 20.08 -1.10 8.19
CA ASP A 112 21.20 -1.09 7.26
C ASP A 112 22.19 -2.21 7.65
N PHE A 113 22.56 -3.10 6.72
CA PHE A 113 23.44 -4.23 7.04
C PHE A 113 24.87 -3.79 7.38
N ASN A 114 25.31 -2.67 6.82
CA ASN A 114 26.54 -2.01 7.22
C ASN A 114 26.38 -0.48 7.16
N LEU A 115 27.38 0.27 7.67
CA LEU A 115 27.40 1.73 7.69
C LEU A 115 28.26 2.34 6.57
N GLU A 116 28.84 1.52 5.71
CA GLU A 116 29.63 1.99 4.59
C GLU A 116 28.75 2.63 3.51
N PRO A 117 29.29 3.60 2.76
CA PRO A 117 28.63 4.14 1.61
C PRO A 117 28.41 3.06 0.54
N GLY A 118 27.16 2.72 0.29
CA GLY A 118 26.77 1.60 -0.58
C GLY A 118 26.52 0.33 0.24
N HIS A 119 25.26 0.14 0.65
CA HIS A 119 24.88 -0.96 1.52
C HIS A 119 23.50 -1.51 1.19
N PHE A 120 23.30 -2.77 1.57
CA PHE A 120 21.97 -3.37 1.56
C PHE A 120 21.18 -2.94 2.80
N PHE A 121 19.86 -2.89 2.65
CA PHE A 121 18.95 -2.60 3.74
C PHE A 121 17.71 -3.48 3.67
N ILE A 122 17.07 -3.65 4.80
CA ILE A 122 15.71 -4.18 4.92
C ILE A 122 14.83 -3.14 5.62
N ARG A 123 13.57 -3.00 5.17
CA ARG A 123 12.55 -2.20 5.84
C ARG A 123 11.32 -3.04 6.08
N PHE A 124 10.66 -2.80 7.19
CA PHE A 124 9.38 -3.43 7.49
C PHE A 124 8.55 -2.53 8.40
N GLY A 125 7.26 -2.67 8.33
CA GLY A 125 6.33 -1.94 9.19
C GLY A 125 4.91 -1.89 8.65
N PRO A 126 4.02 -1.22 9.38
CA PRO A 126 2.65 -1.01 8.97
C PRO A 126 2.52 0.12 7.96
N SER A 127 1.44 0.05 7.18
CA SER A 127 0.97 1.17 6.36
C SER A 127 -0.54 1.33 6.44
N LEU A 128 -0.98 2.54 6.14
CA LEU A 128 -2.38 2.92 6.01
C LEU A 128 -2.61 3.47 4.61
N ASP A 129 -3.49 2.83 3.87
CA ASP A 129 -3.95 3.28 2.57
C ASP A 129 -5.28 4.02 2.69
N PHE A 130 -5.41 5.10 1.96
CA PHE A 130 -6.64 5.82 1.75
C PHE A 130 -7.05 5.73 0.28
N ALA A 131 -8.15 5.01 0.00
CA ALA A 131 -8.70 4.88 -1.34
C ALA A 131 -9.40 6.19 -1.74
N LEU A 132 -8.97 6.77 -2.86
CA LEU A 132 -9.45 8.04 -3.37
C LEU A 132 -10.64 7.84 -4.31
N PHE A 133 -10.41 7.10 -5.37
CA PHE A 133 -11.39 6.77 -6.41
C PHE A 133 -10.94 5.50 -7.14
N GLY A 134 -11.85 4.92 -7.90
CA GLY A 134 -11.58 3.74 -8.69
C GLY A 134 -12.67 3.47 -9.71
N ASN A 135 -12.40 2.51 -10.58
CA ASN A 135 -13.34 2.02 -11.57
C ASN A 135 -13.51 0.52 -11.45
N GLU A 136 -14.71 0.04 -11.66
CA GLU A 136 -15.05 -1.37 -11.65
C GLU A 136 -15.86 -1.75 -12.89
N LYS A 137 -15.46 -2.88 -13.48
CA LYS A 137 -16.19 -3.51 -14.60
C LYS A 137 -16.55 -4.92 -14.19
N PHE A 138 -17.81 -5.29 -14.37
CA PHE A 138 -18.27 -6.65 -14.10
C PHE A 138 -19.43 -7.04 -15.01
N ASN A 139 -19.56 -8.33 -15.23
CA ASN A 139 -20.71 -8.92 -15.91
C ASN A 139 -21.68 -9.48 -14.87
N THR A 140 -22.97 -9.43 -15.18
CA THR A 140 -24.03 -9.94 -14.31
C THR A 140 -24.58 -11.27 -14.84
N ILE A 141 -25.29 -12.00 -13.99
CA ILE A 141 -25.98 -13.24 -14.37
C ILE A 141 -26.97 -13.04 -15.50
N ASN A 142 -27.48 -11.83 -15.74
CA ASN A 142 -28.38 -11.46 -16.80
C ASN A 142 -27.68 -11.07 -18.12
N ASN A 143 -26.40 -11.40 -18.26
CA ASN A 143 -25.54 -11.04 -19.39
C ASN A 143 -25.41 -9.52 -19.64
N SER A 144 -25.64 -8.69 -18.63
CA SER A 144 -25.40 -7.26 -18.68
C SER A 144 -23.97 -6.95 -18.24
N SER A 145 -23.28 -6.08 -18.97
CA SER A 145 -21.96 -5.55 -18.58
C SER A 145 -22.12 -4.20 -17.94
N VAL A 146 -21.51 -4.02 -16.77
CA VAL A 146 -21.54 -2.77 -16.01
C VAL A 146 -20.11 -2.21 -15.94
N ASP A 147 -19.96 -0.92 -16.28
CA ASP A 147 -18.73 -0.17 -16.15
C ASP A 147 -19.04 1.12 -15.37
N ARG A 148 -18.54 1.23 -14.17
CA ARG A 148 -18.87 2.36 -13.29
C ARG A 148 -17.73 2.71 -12.32
N SER A 149 -17.82 3.88 -11.72
CA SER A 149 -16.96 4.24 -10.60
C SER A 149 -17.25 3.38 -9.38
N MET A 150 -16.19 2.98 -8.67
CA MET A 150 -16.31 2.30 -7.38
C MET A 150 -16.98 3.23 -6.36
N LYS A 151 -17.89 2.67 -5.56
CA LYS A 151 -18.58 3.41 -4.51
C LYS A 151 -17.88 3.15 -3.18
N PHE A 152 -17.27 4.21 -2.64
CA PHE A 152 -16.67 4.16 -1.30
C PHE A 152 -17.69 4.69 -0.30
N SER A 153 -18.21 3.81 0.55
CA SER A 153 -19.24 4.14 1.55
C SER A 153 -19.25 3.11 2.68
N PHE A 154 -20.05 3.33 3.70
CA PHE A 154 -20.23 2.39 4.81
C PHE A 154 -20.89 1.05 4.40
N SER A 155 -21.58 1.02 3.27
CA SER A 155 -22.26 -0.19 2.77
C SER A 155 -21.63 -0.79 1.52
N ASP A 156 -20.53 -0.22 1.03
CA ASP A 156 -19.85 -0.67 -0.18
C ASP A 156 -18.35 -0.90 0.11
N TYR A 157 -17.46 -0.24 -0.63
CA TYR A 157 -16.01 -0.31 -0.41
C TYR A 157 -15.57 0.65 0.69
N GLY A 158 -14.67 0.20 1.56
CA GLY A 158 -14.01 1.03 2.57
C GLY A 158 -12.93 1.92 1.98
N HIS A 159 -12.81 3.13 2.51
CA HIS A 159 -11.73 4.04 2.16
C HIS A 159 -10.39 3.66 2.80
N TYR A 160 -10.42 3.04 3.97
CA TYR A 160 -9.24 2.83 4.81
C TYR A 160 -8.82 1.37 4.77
N LEU A 161 -7.54 1.15 4.51
CA LEU A 161 -6.93 -0.17 4.49
C LEU A 161 -5.65 -0.13 5.30
N ALA A 162 -5.45 -1.14 6.13
CA ALA A 162 -4.18 -1.35 6.81
C ALA A 162 -3.42 -2.50 6.16
N SER A 163 -2.11 -2.33 6.02
CA SER A 163 -1.24 -3.33 5.41
C SER A 163 0.06 -3.49 6.21
N ALA A 164 0.72 -4.61 6.02
CA ALA A 164 2.11 -4.82 6.42
C ALA A 164 3.01 -4.78 5.17
N ILE A 165 4.12 -4.06 5.27
CA ILE A 165 5.08 -3.92 4.19
C ILE A 165 6.42 -4.51 4.60
N VAL A 166 7.07 -5.19 3.66
CA VAL A 166 8.48 -5.54 3.72
C VAL A 166 9.17 -5.06 2.44
N GLN A 167 10.35 -4.48 2.59
CA GLN A 167 11.19 -4.01 1.48
C GLN A 167 12.61 -4.51 1.70
N PHE A 168 13.26 -4.96 0.63
CA PHE A 168 14.68 -5.29 0.64
C PHE A 168 15.35 -4.59 -0.53
N GLY A 169 16.47 -3.91 -0.27
CA GLY A 169 17.10 -3.08 -1.28
C GLY A 169 18.56 -2.74 -1.05
N TYR A 170 19.08 -1.93 -1.94
CA TYR A 170 20.42 -1.41 -1.93
C TYR A 170 20.41 0.10 -2.07
N GLU A 171 21.17 0.77 -1.24
CA GLU A 171 21.44 2.21 -1.29
C GLU A 171 22.89 2.45 -1.73
N ALA A 172 23.07 3.16 -2.85
CA ALA A 172 24.38 3.46 -3.42
C ALA A 172 25.01 4.71 -2.76
N LYS A 173 26.33 4.87 -2.90
CA LYS A 173 27.11 6.00 -2.35
C LYS A 173 26.58 7.39 -2.72
N ASN A 174 25.96 7.52 -3.89
CA ASN A 174 25.41 8.78 -4.41
C ASN A 174 23.96 9.04 -3.96
N GLY A 175 23.41 8.21 -3.04
CA GLY A 175 22.05 8.30 -2.54
C GLY A 175 20.98 7.70 -3.48
N LEU A 176 21.39 7.10 -4.60
CA LEU A 176 20.47 6.30 -5.42
C LEU A 176 20.14 5.01 -4.64
N PHE A 177 18.87 4.61 -4.64
CA PHE A 177 18.45 3.34 -4.04
C PHE A 177 17.49 2.59 -4.96
N VAL A 178 17.50 1.27 -4.81
CA VAL A 178 16.57 0.35 -5.46
C VAL A 178 16.10 -0.66 -4.44
N TYR A 179 14.82 -1.01 -4.44
CA TYR A 179 14.28 -2.06 -3.59
C TYR A 179 13.15 -2.84 -4.24
N GLY A 180 13.09 -4.13 -3.88
CA GLY A 180 11.88 -4.92 -4.03
C GLY A 180 10.98 -4.75 -2.82
N HIS A 181 9.67 -4.75 -3.01
CA HIS A 181 8.72 -4.68 -1.92
C HIS A 181 7.60 -5.70 -2.05
N TYR A 182 7.05 -6.08 -0.91
CA TYR A 182 5.82 -6.83 -0.80
C TYR A 182 4.90 -6.16 0.22
N ASN A 183 3.65 -5.97 -0.19
CA ASN A 183 2.60 -5.33 0.60
C ASN A 183 1.47 -6.35 0.81
N TYR A 184 1.09 -6.58 2.07
CA TYR A 184 0.05 -7.52 2.44
C TYR A 184 -1.06 -6.81 3.22
N GLY A 185 -2.28 -6.77 2.62
CA GLY A 185 -3.46 -6.19 3.26
C GLY A 185 -3.90 -7.00 4.48
N LEU A 186 -3.94 -6.33 5.62
CA LEU A 186 -4.37 -6.89 6.92
C LEU A 186 -5.87 -6.75 7.12
N THR A 187 -6.46 -5.68 6.56
CA THR A 187 -7.90 -5.40 6.66
C THR A 187 -8.61 -5.74 5.36
N THR A 188 -9.93 -5.93 5.46
CA THR A 188 -10.79 -6.05 4.28
C THR A 188 -11.15 -4.68 3.72
N MET A 189 -11.28 -4.60 2.40
CA MET A 189 -11.81 -3.42 1.70
C MET A 189 -13.33 -3.37 1.68
N ASN A 190 -13.98 -4.40 2.21
CA ASN A 190 -15.43 -4.49 2.26
C ASN A 190 -15.95 -3.92 3.59
N ASN A 191 -16.89 -2.98 3.52
CA ASN A 191 -17.59 -2.44 4.68
C ASN A 191 -18.94 -3.11 4.94
N TRP A 192 -19.37 -4.05 4.10
CA TRP A 192 -20.61 -4.79 4.29
C TRP A 192 -20.40 -6.00 5.19
N ASP A 193 -21.12 -6.11 6.30
CA ASP A 193 -20.93 -7.13 7.36
C ASP A 193 -21.06 -8.57 6.87
N PHE A 194 -21.87 -8.82 5.85
CA PHE A 194 -22.10 -10.15 5.26
C PHE A 194 -21.43 -10.36 3.91
N GLY A 195 -20.62 -9.42 3.48
CA GLY A 195 -19.93 -9.45 2.20
C GLY A 195 -18.68 -10.31 2.18
N PRO A 196 -17.99 -10.34 1.03
CA PRO A 196 -16.71 -11.02 0.91
C PRO A 196 -15.61 -10.37 1.75
N ASP A 197 -14.69 -11.18 2.28
CA ASP A 197 -13.43 -10.69 2.84
C ASP A 197 -12.40 -10.56 1.72
N PHE A 198 -11.88 -9.35 1.49
CA PHE A 198 -10.84 -9.15 0.49
C PHE A 198 -9.83 -8.08 0.87
N GLY A 199 -8.57 -8.51 0.88
CA GLY A 199 -7.40 -7.68 1.17
C GLY A 199 -6.47 -7.62 -0.02
N ASN A 200 -5.96 -6.42 -0.29
CA ASN A 200 -5.04 -6.19 -1.39
C ASN A 200 -3.65 -6.74 -1.11
N ARG A 201 -2.98 -7.16 -2.17
CA ARG A 201 -1.57 -7.55 -2.16
C ARG A 201 -0.87 -6.84 -3.31
N ALA A 202 0.37 -6.42 -3.09
CA ALA A 202 1.20 -5.84 -4.12
C ALA A 202 2.65 -6.31 -3.97
N ALA A 203 3.32 -6.48 -5.09
CA ALA A 203 4.75 -6.72 -5.13
C ALA A 203 5.36 -5.91 -6.28
N GLY A 204 6.54 -5.34 -6.10
CA GLY A 204 7.14 -4.53 -7.15
C GLY A 204 8.61 -4.21 -6.93
N LEU A 205 9.15 -3.49 -7.90
CA LEU A 205 10.49 -2.94 -7.88
C LEU A 205 10.40 -1.43 -7.93
N THR A 206 11.16 -0.76 -7.09
CA THR A 206 11.13 0.70 -6.94
C THR A 206 12.54 1.24 -6.99
N ILE A 207 12.73 2.33 -7.71
CA ILE A 207 13.97 3.09 -7.76
C ILE A 207 13.72 4.49 -7.20
N GLY A 208 14.68 5.04 -6.50
CA GLY A 208 14.57 6.38 -5.96
C GLY A 208 15.94 7.00 -5.66
N LYS A 209 15.89 8.23 -5.18
CA LYS A 209 17.09 8.98 -4.82
C LYS A 209 16.86 9.81 -3.57
N TYR A 210 17.80 9.72 -2.64
CA TYR A 210 17.91 10.65 -1.52
C TYR A 210 18.62 11.93 -1.96
N PHE A 211 18.09 13.05 -1.53
CA PHE A 211 18.73 14.34 -1.67
C PHE A 211 19.64 14.55 -0.44
N LYS A 212 20.94 14.66 -0.68
CA LYS A 212 21.89 15.08 0.37
C LYS A 212 21.71 16.58 0.59
N LYS A 213 21.67 16.97 1.87
CA LYS A 213 21.95 18.35 2.24
C LYS A 213 23.42 18.68 2.03
#